data_946d79c11d381dfea759af1eb6ebd4dd
#
_entry.id   946d79c11d381dfea759af1eb6ebd4dd
#
_cell.length_a   1.000
_cell.length_b   1.000
_cell.length_c   1.000
_cell.angle_alpha   90.00
_cell.angle_beta   90.00
_cell.angle_gamma   90.00
#
_symmetry.space_group_name_H-M   'P 1'
#
loop_
_entity.id
_entity.type
_entity.pdbx_description
1 polymer ?
#
loop_
_entity_poly.entity_id
_entity_poly.type
_entity_poly.pdbx_seq_one_letter_code
_entity_poly.pdbx_strand_id
1 'polypeptide(L)'
;MAHIDLKNVCIDFPIPGSRSNVGWKRSVTHTIGGKFGSTNGGSSVRALDNITLQLKDGDRIGLVGHNGAGKTTLLRVLAGVYPPSHGQIRCEGRIASLLDISLGFDLDASGYENIFLRGLYLGLSKRQINECIDKISNFTNLGNFLSMPLRTYSSGMLMRLAF
;
A
#
# COMPACT_ATOMS: atom_id res chain seq x y z
N MET A 1 2.99 11.88 18.42
CA MET A 1 1.60 11.78 17.93
C MET A 1 1.65 11.54 16.43
N ALA A 2 0.88 10.60 15.91
CA ALA A 2 0.81 10.38 14.47
C ALA A 2 -0.16 11.40 13.84
N HIS A 3 0.21 11.94 12.69
CA HIS A 3 -0.62 12.91 11.96
C HIS A 3 -0.39 12.79 10.46
N ILE A 4 -1.48 12.81 9.69
CA ILE A 4 -1.44 12.85 8.23
C ILE A 4 -2.33 14.00 7.76
N ASP A 5 -1.78 14.87 6.93
CA ASP A 5 -2.49 16.00 6.32
C ASP A 5 -2.27 16.00 4.80
N LEU A 6 -3.36 15.84 4.06
CA LEU A 6 -3.41 15.95 2.61
C LEU A 6 -4.16 17.21 2.25
N LYS A 7 -3.59 18.05 1.38
CA LYS A 7 -4.21 19.28 0.88
C LYS A 7 -4.23 19.29 -0.63
N ASN A 8 -5.44 19.20 -1.19
CA ASN A 8 -5.71 19.27 -2.63
C ASN A 8 -4.83 18.29 -3.44
N VAL A 9 -4.68 17.07 -2.95
CA VAL A 9 -3.79 16.07 -3.55
C VAL A 9 -4.41 15.50 -4.80
N CYS A 10 -3.66 15.56 -5.91
CA CYS A 10 -3.97 14.91 -7.17
C CYS A 10 -2.86 13.92 -7.53
N ILE A 11 -3.25 12.79 -8.15
CA ILE A 11 -2.33 11.82 -8.73
C ILE A 11 -2.69 11.63 -10.20
N ASP A 12 -1.73 11.93 -11.07
CA ASP A 12 -1.82 11.75 -12.51
C ASP A 12 -0.80 10.71 -12.97
N PHE A 13 -1.26 9.64 -13.61
CA PHE A 13 -0.40 8.64 -14.22
C PHE A 13 -0.25 8.92 -15.72
N PRO A 14 0.97 9.12 -16.23
CA PRO A 14 1.19 9.32 -17.65
C PRO A 14 0.87 8.04 -18.44
N ILE A 15 0.25 8.17 -19.61
CA ILE A 15 0.03 7.06 -20.54
C ILE A 15 1.21 7.01 -21.51
N PRO A 16 2.08 5.97 -21.46
CA PRO A 16 3.20 5.83 -22.36
C PRO A 16 2.72 5.73 -23.82
N GLY A 17 3.36 6.46 -24.74
CA GLY A 17 3.10 6.35 -26.18
C GLY A 17 1.93 7.17 -26.72
N SER A 18 1.19 7.89 -25.89
CA SER A 18 0.09 8.72 -26.36
C SER A 18 0.58 10.09 -26.84
N ARG A 19 1.16 10.14 -28.02
CA ARG A 19 1.18 11.38 -28.80
C ARG A 19 -0.26 11.63 -29.26
N SER A 20 -0.86 12.69 -28.78
CA SER A 20 -2.18 13.29 -29.04
C SER A 20 -2.94 12.73 -30.28
N ASN A 21 -3.45 11.50 -30.24
CA ASN A 21 -4.47 11.05 -31.19
C ASN A 21 -5.81 10.89 -30.46
N VAL A 22 -6.74 11.73 -30.81
CA VAL A 22 -8.03 11.99 -30.16
C VAL A 22 -8.99 10.78 -30.14
N GLY A 23 -8.71 9.71 -30.85
CA GLY A 23 -9.60 8.57 -31.04
C GLY A 23 -9.75 7.62 -29.84
N TRP A 24 -8.78 7.55 -28.96
CA TRP A 24 -8.76 6.60 -27.82
C TRP A 24 -9.53 7.09 -26.58
N LYS A 25 -9.82 8.38 -26.50
CA LYS A 25 -10.41 9.00 -25.31
C LYS A 25 -11.81 8.48 -24.93
N ARG A 26 -12.56 7.96 -25.88
CA ARG A 26 -13.95 7.56 -25.66
C ARG A 26 -14.15 6.11 -25.23
N SER A 27 -13.25 5.20 -25.57
CA SER A 27 -13.43 3.77 -25.29
C SER A 27 -12.91 3.32 -23.91
N VAL A 28 -11.92 4.02 -23.36
CA VAL A 28 -11.24 3.61 -22.12
C VAL A 28 -11.92 4.17 -20.86
N THR A 29 -12.71 5.25 -20.99
CA THR A 29 -13.41 5.90 -19.84
C THR A 29 -14.44 5.01 -19.16
N HIS A 30 -15.02 4.04 -19.86
CA HIS A 30 -16.03 3.13 -19.29
C HIS A 30 -15.46 1.95 -18.52
N THR A 31 -14.18 1.61 -18.71
CA THR A 31 -13.59 0.38 -18.15
C THR A 31 -12.60 0.66 -17.00
N ILE A 32 -12.01 1.86 -16.96
CA ILE A 32 -11.01 2.23 -15.93
C ILE A 32 -11.51 3.52 -15.29
N GLY A 33 -12.10 3.45 -14.11
CA GLY A 33 -12.60 4.61 -13.39
C GLY A 33 -11.48 5.64 -13.13
N GLY A 34 -11.42 6.69 -13.94
CA GLY A 34 -10.47 7.81 -13.81
C GLY A 34 -10.81 8.93 -14.78
N LYS A 35 -10.48 10.19 -14.43
CA LYS A 35 -10.62 11.33 -15.33
C LYS A 35 -9.37 11.46 -16.21
N PHE A 36 -9.53 11.56 -17.53
CA PHE A 36 -8.44 11.83 -18.45
C PHE A 36 -8.08 13.31 -18.45
N GLY A 37 -6.82 13.61 -18.21
CA GLY A 37 -6.23 14.93 -18.34
C GLY A 37 -5.21 14.98 -19.48
N SER A 38 -4.91 16.16 -19.99
CA SER A 38 -3.78 16.41 -20.88
C SER A 38 -2.84 17.36 -20.15
N THR A 39 -1.63 16.92 -19.83
CA THR A 39 -0.59 17.77 -19.28
C THR A 39 0.58 17.80 -20.26
N ASN A 40 1.00 19.01 -20.68
CA ASN A 40 2.22 19.28 -21.47
C ASN A 40 2.56 18.26 -22.55
N GLY A 41 1.60 17.94 -23.45
CA GLY A 41 1.85 17.12 -24.66
C GLY A 41 1.64 15.62 -24.51
N GLY A 42 1.19 15.10 -23.37
CA GLY A 42 0.85 13.69 -23.14
C GLY A 42 -0.55 13.50 -22.57
N SER A 43 -1.16 12.33 -22.78
CA SER A 43 -2.39 11.94 -22.08
C SER A 43 -2.04 11.35 -20.72
N SER A 44 -2.79 11.70 -19.68
CA SER A 44 -2.66 11.14 -18.35
C SER A 44 -4.00 10.65 -17.82
N VAL A 45 -3.97 9.67 -16.92
CA VAL A 45 -5.13 9.23 -16.16
C VAL A 45 -5.03 9.82 -14.76
N ARG A 46 -6.01 10.64 -14.40
CA ARG A 46 -6.14 11.17 -13.05
C ARG A 46 -6.79 10.12 -12.15
N ALA A 47 -5.99 9.55 -11.25
CA ALA A 47 -6.41 8.51 -10.32
C ALA A 47 -6.94 9.09 -9.00
N LEU A 48 -6.41 10.24 -8.56
CA LEU A 48 -6.93 11.02 -7.43
C LEU A 48 -7.12 12.46 -7.87
N ASP A 49 -8.24 13.07 -7.49
CA ASP A 49 -8.62 14.41 -7.89
C ASP A 49 -8.99 15.25 -6.66
N ASN A 50 -8.10 16.17 -6.29
CA ASN A 50 -8.29 17.18 -5.26
C ASN A 50 -8.67 16.60 -3.87
N ILE A 51 -7.95 15.59 -3.41
CA ILE A 51 -8.20 14.94 -2.13
C ILE A 51 -7.65 15.82 -0.99
N THR A 52 -8.53 16.16 -0.05
CA THR A 52 -8.15 16.82 1.20
C THR A 52 -8.60 15.94 2.35
N LEU A 53 -7.67 15.57 3.24
CA LEU A 53 -7.92 14.63 4.33
C LEU A 53 -6.97 14.94 5.49
N GLN A 54 -7.51 14.97 6.71
CA GLN A 54 -6.70 15.08 7.93
C GLN A 54 -6.98 13.89 8.82
N LEU A 55 -5.91 13.23 9.28
CA LEU A 55 -5.94 12.12 10.20
C LEU A 55 -5.11 12.43 11.43
N LYS A 56 -5.66 12.14 12.59
CA LYS A 56 -5.01 12.33 13.89
C LYS A 56 -4.79 10.99 14.56
N ASP A 57 -3.97 11.00 15.58
CA ASP A 57 -3.72 9.82 16.42
C ASP A 57 -5.04 9.25 16.97
N GLY A 58 -5.23 7.93 16.77
CA GLY A 58 -6.45 7.22 17.15
C GLY A 58 -7.58 7.19 16.10
N ASP A 59 -7.50 7.97 15.02
CA ASP A 59 -8.50 7.93 13.96
C ASP A 59 -8.54 6.57 13.25
N ARG A 60 -9.75 6.13 12.90
CA ARG A 60 -9.99 4.91 12.11
C ARG A 60 -10.86 5.27 10.92
N ILE A 61 -10.35 5.04 9.70
CA ILE A 61 -11.05 5.40 8.47
C ILE A 61 -11.26 4.17 7.60
N GLY A 62 -12.48 4.03 7.08
CA GLY A 62 -12.83 3.08 6.04
C GLY A 62 -12.93 3.76 4.68
N LEU A 63 -12.24 3.24 3.66
CA LEU A 63 -12.37 3.69 2.28
C LEU A 63 -13.40 2.83 1.54
N VAL A 64 -14.51 3.43 1.14
CA VAL A 64 -15.60 2.76 0.41
C VAL A 64 -15.71 3.33 -1.00
N GLY A 65 -15.95 2.46 -1.98
CA GLY A 65 -16.12 2.86 -3.38
C GLY A 65 -15.97 1.67 -4.32
N HIS A 66 -16.40 1.81 -5.57
CA HIS A 66 -16.31 0.78 -6.62
C HIS A 66 -14.83 0.46 -6.97
N ASN A 67 -14.62 -0.61 -7.74
CA ASN A 67 -13.30 -0.93 -8.28
C ASN A 67 -12.86 0.19 -9.24
N GLY A 68 -11.59 0.63 -9.11
CA GLY A 68 -11.08 1.78 -9.87
C GLY A 68 -11.37 3.16 -9.26
N ALA A 69 -12.07 3.26 -8.11
CA ALA A 69 -12.33 4.55 -7.43
C ALA A 69 -11.08 5.21 -6.81
N GLY A 70 -9.88 4.65 -6.96
CA GLY A 70 -8.64 5.23 -6.44
C GLY A 70 -8.28 4.82 -5.01
N LYS A 71 -9.03 3.92 -4.36
CA LYS A 71 -8.76 3.50 -2.96
C LYS A 71 -7.32 3.03 -2.73
N THR A 72 -6.86 2.09 -3.54
CA THR A 72 -5.48 1.56 -3.45
C THR A 72 -4.45 2.63 -3.79
N THR A 73 -4.76 3.54 -4.72
CA THR A 73 -3.89 4.67 -5.06
C THR A 73 -3.75 5.60 -3.86
N LEU A 74 -4.85 5.93 -3.19
CA LEU A 74 -4.81 6.77 -1.98
C LEU A 74 -3.99 6.11 -0.87
N LEU A 75 -4.18 4.81 -0.61
CA LEU A 75 -3.38 4.09 0.37
C LEU A 75 -1.88 4.10 0.04
N ARG A 76 -1.50 3.96 -1.24
CA ARG A 76 -0.09 4.04 -1.67
C ARG A 76 0.48 5.44 -1.52
N VAL A 77 -0.34 6.47 -1.74
CA VAL A 77 0.04 7.86 -1.48
C VAL A 77 0.27 8.08 0.02
N LEU A 78 -0.62 7.61 0.88
CA LEU A 78 -0.47 7.67 2.34
C LEU A 78 0.75 6.89 2.83
N ALA A 79 1.08 5.76 2.19
CA ALA A 79 2.28 4.97 2.47
C ALA A 79 3.58 5.60 1.92
N GLY A 80 3.51 6.74 1.23
CA GLY A 80 4.67 7.41 0.64
C GLY A 80 5.23 6.74 -0.61
N VAL A 81 4.51 5.76 -1.21
CA VAL A 81 4.94 5.05 -2.43
C VAL A 81 4.80 5.95 -3.66
N TYR A 82 3.74 6.76 -3.71
CA TYR A 82 3.51 7.71 -4.80
C TYR A 82 3.60 9.15 -4.29
N PRO A 83 4.50 9.95 -4.87
CA PRO A 83 4.49 11.39 -4.62
C PRO A 83 3.25 12.03 -5.29
N PRO A 84 2.68 13.09 -4.73
CA PRO A 84 1.57 13.79 -5.35
C PRO A 84 2.00 14.50 -6.62
N SER A 85 1.15 14.45 -7.68
CA SER A 85 1.34 15.24 -8.90
C SER A 85 1.05 16.72 -8.63
N HIS A 86 0.05 16.98 -7.77
CA HIS A 86 -0.32 18.31 -7.27
C HIS A 86 -0.79 18.21 -5.83
N GLY A 87 -0.75 19.35 -5.12
CA GLY A 87 -1.11 19.42 -3.71
C GLY A 87 0.06 19.11 -2.79
N GLN A 88 -0.22 18.90 -1.52
CA GLN A 88 0.78 18.68 -0.48
C GLN A 88 0.37 17.55 0.43
N ILE A 89 1.37 16.76 0.86
CA ILE A 89 1.21 15.70 1.85
C ILE A 89 2.20 15.96 2.99
N ARG A 90 1.70 15.92 4.20
CA ARG A 90 2.51 15.94 5.41
C ARG A 90 2.16 14.73 6.25
N CYS A 91 3.15 13.91 6.54
CA CYS A 91 3.02 12.75 7.40
C CYS A 91 4.00 12.86 8.55
N GLU A 92 3.51 12.70 9.77
CA GLU A 92 4.30 12.67 10.99
C GLU A 92 4.08 11.34 11.71
N GLY A 93 5.15 10.72 12.18
CA GLY A 93 5.10 9.40 12.80
C GLY A 93 5.58 8.28 11.87
N ARG A 94 5.43 7.03 12.34
CA ARG A 94 5.78 5.84 11.55
C ARG A 94 4.58 5.39 10.73
N ILE A 95 4.80 5.13 9.45
CA ILE A 95 3.79 4.53 8.57
C ILE A 95 4.18 3.08 8.33
N ALA A 96 3.30 2.14 8.69
CA ALA A 96 3.40 0.75 8.33
C ALA A 96 2.31 0.44 7.30
N SER A 97 2.71 -0.08 6.14
CA SER A 97 1.80 -0.40 5.04
C SER A 97 1.62 -1.91 4.92
N LEU A 98 0.37 -2.35 4.83
CA LEU A 98 -0.02 -3.73 4.55
C LEU A 98 -0.56 -3.89 3.11
N LEU A 99 -0.21 -2.97 2.22
CA LEU A 99 -0.71 -2.97 0.84
C LEU A 99 -0.19 -4.14 0.01
N ASP A 100 0.98 -4.64 0.35
CA ASP A 100 1.56 -5.81 -0.28
C ASP A 100 1.99 -6.78 0.82
N ILE A 101 1.12 -7.75 1.07
CA ILE A 101 1.24 -8.71 2.17
C ILE A 101 2.44 -9.63 1.96
N SER A 102 2.80 -9.93 0.72
CA SER A 102 3.91 -10.81 0.37
C SER A 102 5.27 -10.11 0.33
N LEU A 103 5.28 -8.78 0.42
CA LEU A 103 6.54 -8.03 0.34
C LEU A 103 7.48 -8.38 1.51
N GLY A 104 8.67 -8.85 1.17
CA GLY A 104 9.71 -9.19 2.14
C GLY A 104 9.62 -10.62 2.68
N PHE A 105 8.75 -11.48 2.13
CA PHE A 105 8.74 -12.90 2.44
C PHE A 105 9.72 -13.68 1.56
N ASP A 106 10.50 -14.53 2.22
CA ASP A 106 11.27 -15.60 1.57
C ASP A 106 10.47 -16.91 1.71
N LEU A 107 10.02 -17.44 0.56
CA LEU A 107 9.19 -18.64 0.54
C LEU A 107 9.94 -19.91 0.94
N ASP A 108 11.26 -19.92 0.83
CA ASP A 108 12.10 -21.05 1.19
C ASP A 108 12.53 -21.02 2.66
N ALA A 109 12.42 -19.87 3.31
CA ALA A 109 12.68 -19.70 4.73
C ALA A 109 11.47 -20.08 5.59
N SER A 110 11.71 -20.45 6.84
CA SER A 110 10.67 -20.77 7.82
C SER A 110 9.84 -19.55 8.23
N GLY A 111 8.69 -19.79 8.86
CA GLY A 111 7.86 -18.72 9.43
C GLY A 111 8.61 -17.85 10.43
N TYR A 112 9.41 -18.46 11.32
CA TYR A 112 10.23 -17.71 12.28
C TYR A 112 11.28 -16.83 11.61
N GLU A 113 11.97 -17.33 10.59
CA GLU A 113 12.93 -16.54 9.81
C GLU A 113 12.24 -15.39 9.09
N ASN A 114 11.06 -15.61 8.55
CA ASN A 114 10.27 -14.56 7.90
C ASN A 114 9.77 -13.50 8.88
N ILE A 115 9.38 -13.86 10.10
CA ILE A 115 9.08 -12.89 11.17
C ILE A 115 10.31 -12.01 11.41
N PHE A 116 11.48 -12.63 11.48
CA PHE A 116 12.73 -11.90 11.70
C PHE A 116 13.08 -10.98 10.53
N LEU A 117 13.05 -11.47 9.29
CA LEU A 117 13.31 -10.70 8.08
C LEU A 117 12.36 -9.52 7.97
N ARG A 118 11.07 -9.75 8.21
CA ARG A 118 10.06 -8.68 8.14
C ARG A 118 10.25 -7.64 9.23
N GLY A 119 10.61 -8.06 10.44
CA GLY A 119 10.95 -7.13 11.52
C GLY A 119 12.13 -6.23 11.16
N LEU A 120 13.19 -6.77 10.55
CA LEU A 120 14.31 -5.99 10.04
C LEU A 120 13.88 -5.02 8.94
N TYR A 121 13.04 -5.49 8.00
CA TYR A 121 12.51 -4.66 6.93
C TYR A 121 11.69 -3.47 7.46
N LEU A 122 10.94 -3.68 8.54
CA LEU A 122 10.19 -2.62 9.25
C LEU A 122 11.08 -1.72 10.12
N GLY A 123 12.41 -1.94 10.12
CA GLY A 123 13.39 -1.15 10.86
C GLY A 123 13.46 -1.47 12.36
N LEU A 124 13.00 -2.65 12.78
CA LEU A 124 13.13 -3.11 14.16
C LEU A 124 14.54 -3.66 14.41
N SER A 125 15.06 -3.43 15.61
CA SER A 125 16.30 -4.08 16.07
C SER A 125 16.06 -5.56 16.35
N LYS A 126 17.13 -6.37 16.29
CA LYS A 126 17.09 -7.81 16.64
C LYS A 126 16.45 -8.07 18.01
N ARG A 127 16.76 -7.23 19.00
CA ARG A 127 16.19 -7.31 20.34
C ARG A 127 14.67 -7.12 20.33
N GLN A 128 14.19 -6.09 19.65
CA GLN A 128 12.74 -5.81 19.54
C GLN A 128 12.00 -6.93 18.82
N ILE A 129 12.61 -7.52 17.78
CA ILE A 129 12.03 -8.65 17.07
C ILE A 129 11.89 -9.84 18.01
N ASN A 130 12.94 -10.21 18.73
CA ASN A 130 12.91 -11.34 19.67
C ASN A 130 11.87 -11.15 20.78
N GLU A 131 11.69 -9.93 21.28
CA GLU A 131 10.67 -9.62 22.28
C GLU A 131 9.22 -9.75 21.75
N CYS A 132 9.05 -9.75 20.41
CA CYS A 132 7.75 -9.88 19.75
C CYS A 132 7.45 -11.28 19.23
N ILE A 133 8.43 -12.17 19.04
CA ILE A 133 8.26 -13.48 18.41
C ILE A 133 7.15 -14.30 19.07
N ASP A 134 7.14 -14.41 20.40
CA ASP A 134 6.13 -15.18 21.10
C ASP A 134 4.73 -14.59 20.93
N LYS A 135 4.61 -13.26 20.92
CA LYS A 135 3.33 -12.55 20.69
C LYS A 135 2.81 -12.81 19.29
N ILE A 136 3.69 -12.76 18.29
CA ILE A 136 3.36 -13.03 16.90
C ILE A 136 2.97 -14.50 16.72
N SER A 137 3.72 -15.43 17.31
CA SER A 137 3.43 -16.87 17.28
C SER A 137 2.03 -17.17 17.84
N ASN A 138 1.72 -16.61 19.00
CA ASN A 138 0.40 -16.75 19.63
C ASN A 138 -0.73 -16.10 18.82
N PHE A 139 -0.49 -14.91 18.26
CA PHE A 139 -1.46 -14.19 17.44
C PHE A 139 -1.79 -14.93 16.14
N THR A 140 -0.77 -15.42 15.43
CA THR A 140 -0.94 -16.13 14.15
C THR A 140 -1.60 -17.49 14.33
N ASN A 141 -1.46 -18.12 15.51
CA ASN A 141 -1.94 -19.47 15.82
C ASN A 141 -1.52 -20.50 14.76
N LEU A 142 -0.28 -20.41 14.27
CA LEU A 142 0.27 -21.31 13.26
C LEU A 142 1.00 -22.51 13.86
N GLY A 143 1.34 -22.46 15.16
CA GLY A 143 1.96 -23.56 15.88
C GLY A 143 3.23 -24.08 15.19
N ASN A 144 3.31 -25.40 14.99
CA ASN A 144 4.46 -26.05 14.38
C ASN A 144 4.75 -25.61 12.94
N PHE A 145 3.77 -25.03 12.24
CA PHE A 145 3.99 -24.51 10.89
C PHE A 145 5.03 -23.39 10.86
N LEU A 146 5.20 -22.63 11.96
CA LEU A 146 6.22 -21.59 12.02
C LEU A 146 7.65 -22.11 11.82
N SER A 147 7.89 -23.39 12.04
CA SER A 147 9.19 -24.03 11.75
C SER A 147 9.32 -24.53 10.31
N MET A 148 8.25 -24.44 9.50
CA MET A 148 8.23 -24.92 8.12
C MET A 148 8.43 -23.79 7.12
N PRO A 149 8.96 -24.07 5.91
CA PRO A 149 9.09 -23.09 4.85
C PRO A 149 7.73 -22.51 4.42
N LEU A 150 7.70 -21.20 4.12
CA LEU A 150 6.46 -20.51 3.74
C LEU A 150 5.80 -21.07 2.46
N ARG A 151 6.55 -21.67 1.56
CA ARG A 151 5.98 -22.34 0.36
C ARG A 151 4.99 -23.44 0.69
N THR A 152 5.00 -23.97 1.92
CA THR A 152 4.04 -24.98 2.39
C THR A 152 2.76 -24.38 2.97
N TYR A 153 2.71 -23.06 3.11
CA TYR A 153 1.58 -22.38 3.73
C TYR A 153 0.43 -22.18 2.74
N SER A 154 -0.79 -22.26 3.25
CA SER A 154 -1.97 -21.77 2.53
C SER A 154 -1.95 -20.24 2.46
N SER A 155 -2.72 -19.68 1.52
CA SER A 155 -2.89 -18.22 1.41
C SER A 155 -3.39 -17.58 2.71
N GLY A 156 -4.28 -18.25 3.42
CA GLY A 156 -4.78 -17.79 4.72
C GLY A 156 -3.72 -17.82 5.82
N MET A 157 -2.79 -18.79 5.80
CA MET A 157 -1.65 -18.84 6.73
C MET A 157 -0.66 -17.71 6.43
N LEU A 158 -0.36 -17.47 5.14
CA LEU A 158 0.49 -16.36 4.72
C LEU A 158 -0.11 -15.02 5.15
N MET A 159 -1.41 -14.81 4.96
CA MET A 159 -2.10 -13.59 5.42
C MET A 159 -1.98 -13.40 6.94
N ARG A 160 -2.19 -14.46 7.74
CA ARG A 160 -2.08 -14.35 9.19
C ARG A 160 -0.66 -14.03 9.66
N LEU A 161 0.35 -14.57 8.98
CA LEU A 161 1.75 -14.29 9.29
C LEU A 161 2.14 -12.85 8.88
N ALA A 162 1.55 -12.35 7.81
CA ALA A 162 1.85 -11.03 7.26
C ALA A 162 1.20 -9.87 8.03
N PHE A 163 0.07 -10.13 8.68
CA PHE A 163 -0.68 -9.15 9.46
C PHE A 163 -0.03 -8.85 10.81
#